data_b9f067da2e4450679cf924fa4fc2baa8
#
_entry.id   b9f067da2e4450679cf924fa4fc2baa8
#
_cell.length_a   1.000
_cell.length_b   1.000
_cell.length_c   1.000
_cell.angle_alpha   90.00
_cell.angle_beta   90.00
_cell.angle_gamma   90.00
#
_symmetry.space_group_name_H-M   'P 1'
#
loop_
_entity.id
_entity.type
_entity.pdbx_description
1 polymer ?
#
loop_
_entity_poly.entity_id
_entity_poly.type
_entity_poly.pdbx_seq_one_letter_code
_entity_poly.pdbx_strand_id
1 'polypeptide(L)' 'GAQAQLFGALWRNRHKAQPAEVLMRDAGLTSERPIDVFKVKAANKGDPAYEGPLQAYERLVARQKRLGLYQLKLPA' A
#
# COMPACT_ATOMS: atom_id res chain seq x y z
N GLY A 1 -2.58 5.03 -12.05
CA GLY A 1 -2.92 5.84 -10.89
C GLY A 1 -2.04 5.53 -9.68
N ALA A 2 -2.31 6.23 -8.59
CA ALA A 2 -1.50 6.13 -7.37
C ALA A 2 -1.43 4.71 -6.82
N GLN A 3 -2.54 3.98 -6.85
CA GLN A 3 -2.58 2.61 -6.35
C GLN A 3 -1.66 1.68 -7.14
N ALA A 4 -1.67 1.79 -8.46
CA ALA A 4 -0.80 1.00 -9.31
C ALA A 4 0.67 1.35 -9.10
N GLN A 5 0.97 2.65 -8.91
CA GLN A 5 2.33 3.11 -8.60
C GLN A 5 2.83 2.52 -7.28
N LEU A 6 1.98 2.48 -6.26
CA LEU A 6 2.33 1.91 -4.96
C LEU A 6 2.58 0.41 -5.05
N PHE A 7 1.70 -0.34 -5.70
CA PHE A 7 1.91 -1.77 -5.89
C PHE A 7 3.16 -2.05 -6.73
N GLY A 8 3.45 -1.21 -7.71
CA GLY A 8 4.68 -1.33 -8.50
C GLY A 8 5.93 -1.18 -7.63
N ALA A 9 5.95 -0.19 -6.73
CA ALA A 9 7.06 0.00 -5.80
C ALA A 9 7.19 -1.17 -4.83
N LEU A 10 6.08 -1.66 -4.29
CA LEU A 10 6.06 -2.82 -3.41
C LEU A 10 6.63 -4.06 -4.12
N TRP A 11 6.27 -4.26 -5.37
CA TRP A 11 6.77 -5.38 -6.18
C TRP A 11 8.27 -5.26 -6.45
N ARG A 12 8.74 -4.07 -6.86
CA ARG A 12 10.18 -3.85 -7.10
C ARG A 12 11.01 -4.12 -5.86
N ASN A 13 10.46 -3.85 -4.69
CA ASN A 13 11.15 -3.99 -3.40
C ASN A 13 10.65 -5.18 -2.59
N ARG A 14 10.06 -6.18 -3.23
CA ARG A 14 9.36 -7.28 -2.55
C ARG A 14 10.24 -8.13 -1.62
N HIS A 15 11.54 -8.07 -1.79
CA HIS A 15 12.47 -8.86 -0.96
C HIS A 15 12.99 -8.07 0.25
N LYS A 16 12.52 -6.85 0.45
CA LYS A 16 13.02 -5.99 1.52
C LYS A 16 11.89 -5.15 2.11
N ALA A 17 11.76 -5.17 3.43
CA ALA A 17 10.84 -4.27 4.12
C ALA A 17 11.36 -2.85 4.07
N GLN A 18 10.47 -1.87 3.87
CA GLN A 18 10.84 -0.48 3.70
C GLN A 18 10.02 0.45 4.58
N PRO A 19 10.64 1.55 5.10
CA PRO A 19 9.88 2.62 5.74
C PRO A 19 8.89 3.25 4.77
N ALA A 20 7.79 3.79 5.30
CA ALA A 20 6.77 4.43 4.49
C ALA A 20 7.36 5.54 3.60
N GLU A 21 8.23 6.37 4.17
CA GLU A 21 8.87 7.47 3.43
C GLU A 21 9.61 6.98 2.19
N VAL A 22 10.39 5.93 2.33
CA VAL A 22 11.16 5.37 1.22
C VAL A 22 10.24 4.75 0.18
N LEU A 23 9.25 3.98 0.64
CA LEU A 23 8.27 3.34 -0.24
C LEU A 23 7.48 4.36 -1.06
N MET A 24 6.99 5.41 -0.41
CA MET A 24 6.19 6.44 -1.08
C MET A 24 7.04 7.23 -2.07
N ARG A 25 8.28 7.53 -1.74
CA ARG A 25 9.21 8.20 -2.65
C ARG A 25 9.48 7.35 -3.88
N ASP A 26 9.73 6.07 -3.69
CA ASP A 26 9.99 5.14 -4.79
C ASP A 26 8.76 4.96 -5.70
N ALA A 27 7.58 5.06 -5.12
CA ALA A 27 6.33 5.02 -5.88
C ALA A 27 6.01 6.34 -6.60
N GLY A 28 6.74 7.41 -6.31
CA GLY A 28 6.47 8.74 -6.87
C GLY A 28 5.24 9.40 -6.27
N LEU A 29 4.91 9.08 -5.01
CA LEU A 29 3.71 9.57 -4.33
C LEU A 29 4.06 10.54 -3.22
N THR A 30 3.14 11.46 -2.93
CA THR A 30 3.32 12.50 -1.92
C THR A 30 2.62 12.22 -0.60
N SER A 31 1.74 11.22 -0.55
CA SER A 31 1.07 10.82 0.69
C SER A 31 2.09 10.30 1.70
N GLU A 32 1.85 10.56 2.98
CA GLU A 32 2.76 10.15 4.05
C GLU A 32 2.68 8.65 4.37
N ARG A 33 1.49 8.07 4.21
CA ARG A 33 1.26 6.66 4.55
C ARG A 33 0.70 5.90 3.35
N PRO A 34 1.17 4.67 3.13
CA PRO A 34 0.65 3.84 2.02
C PRO A 34 -0.85 3.63 2.07
N ILE A 35 -1.43 3.45 3.27
CA ILE A 35 -2.86 3.21 3.42
C ILE A 35 -3.70 4.38 2.89
N ASP A 36 -3.18 5.60 2.92
CA ASP A 36 -3.91 6.78 2.48
C ASP A 36 -4.25 6.73 0.99
N VAL A 37 -3.46 5.99 0.20
CA VAL A 37 -3.70 5.78 -1.23
C VAL A 37 -4.98 4.98 -1.47
N PHE A 38 -5.38 4.16 -0.49
CA PHE A 38 -6.54 3.27 -0.59
C PHE A 38 -7.72 3.74 0.25
N LYS A 39 -7.61 4.91 0.86
CA LYS A 39 -8.66 5.43 1.73
C LYS A 39 -9.97 5.59 0.96
N VAL A 40 -11.04 5.01 1.50
CA VAL A 40 -12.38 5.08 0.90
C VAL A 40 -13.17 6.21 1.54
N LYS A 41 -13.65 7.14 0.72
CA LYS A 41 -14.50 8.25 1.20
C LYS A 41 -15.86 7.71 1.63
N ALA A 42 -16.51 8.42 2.55
CA ALA A 42 -17.81 8.00 3.08
C ALA A 42 -18.85 7.73 1.98
N ALA A 43 -18.86 8.54 0.92
CA ALA A 43 -19.78 8.38 -0.20
C ALA A 43 -19.57 7.09 -0.98
N ASN A 44 -18.38 6.50 -0.89
CA ASN A 44 -18.00 5.31 -1.66
C ASN A 44 -17.93 4.03 -0.81
N LYS A 45 -18.27 4.11 0.47
CA LYS A 45 -18.27 2.95 1.36
C LYS A 45 -19.26 1.90 0.85
N GLY A 46 -18.81 0.65 0.84
CA GLY A 46 -19.61 -0.46 0.37
C GLY A 46 -19.55 -0.68 -1.15
N ASP A 47 -18.91 0.23 -1.89
CA ASP A 47 -18.74 0.07 -3.33
C ASP A 47 -17.51 -0.81 -3.61
N PRO A 48 -17.69 -1.98 -4.26
CA PRO A 48 -16.56 -2.88 -4.54
C PRO A 48 -15.44 -2.24 -5.36
N ALA A 49 -15.75 -1.24 -6.19
CA ALA A 49 -14.75 -0.56 -7.00
C ALA A 49 -13.73 0.20 -6.11
N TYR A 50 -14.15 0.62 -4.92
CA TYR A 50 -13.29 1.34 -3.96
C TYR A 50 -12.82 0.45 -2.83
N GLU A 51 -13.70 -0.42 -2.34
CA GLU A 51 -13.39 -1.32 -1.21
C GLU A 51 -12.47 -2.47 -1.62
N GLY A 52 -12.60 -2.96 -2.86
CA GLY A 52 -11.79 -4.07 -3.36
C GLY A 52 -10.29 -3.78 -3.33
N PRO A 53 -9.82 -2.64 -3.86
CA PRO A 53 -8.41 -2.28 -3.79
C PRO A 53 -7.88 -2.14 -2.36
N LEU A 54 -8.68 -1.58 -1.44
CA LEU A 54 -8.30 -1.47 -0.03
C LEU A 54 -8.13 -2.86 0.59
N GLN A 55 -9.09 -3.76 0.35
CA GLN A 55 -9.02 -5.13 0.86
C GLN A 55 -7.81 -5.87 0.29
N ALA A 56 -7.50 -5.68 -1.00
CA ALA A 56 -6.33 -6.26 -1.61
C ALA A 56 -5.05 -5.74 -0.96
N TYR A 57 -4.98 -4.44 -0.70
CA TYR A 57 -3.83 -3.86 0.00
C TYR A 57 -3.65 -4.48 1.38
N GLU A 58 -4.72 -4.56 2.17
CA GLU A 58 -4.65 -5.12 3.52
C GLU A 58 -4.24 -6.59 3.51
N ARG A 59 -4.66 -7.33 2.48
CA ARG A 59 -4.33 -8.75 2.35
C ARG A 59 -2.89 -8.99 1.87
N LEU A 60 -2.41 -8.14 0.97
CA LEU A 60 -1.13 -8.37 0.27
C LEU A 60 0.07 -7.66 0.91
N VAL A 61 -0.16 -6.68 1.78
CA VAL A 61 0.91 -5.88 2.36
C VAL A 61 1.08 -6.18 3.84
N ALA A 62 2.28 -6.61 4.22
CA ALA A 62 2.66 -6.80 5.61
C ALA A 62 3.18 -5.48 6.17
N ARG A 63 2.67 -5.09 7.32
CA ARG A 63 3.13 -3.90 8.05
C ARG A 63 3.73 -4.31 9.37
N GLN A 64 4.98 -3.93 9.58
CA GLN A 64 5.65 -4.09 10.87
C GLN A 64 5.44 -2.81 11.66
N LYS A 65 4.37 -2.75 12.45
CA LYS A 65 3.94 -1.52 13.14
C LYS A 65 5.03 -0.92 14.01
N ARG A 66 5.77 -1.74 14.72
CA ARG A 66 6.82 -1.30 15.63
C ARG A 66 7.93 -0.53 14.92
N LEU A 67 8.28 -0.99 13.72
CA LEU A 67 9.39 -0.46 12.94
C LEU A 67 8.93 0.49 11.84
N GLY A 68 7.62 0.59 11.61
CA GLY A 68 7.07 1.38 10.52
C GLY A 68 7.50 0.90 9.15
N LEU A 69 7.65 -0.42 8.98
CA LEU A 69 8.10 -1.01 7.74
C LEU A 69 6.97 -1.68 6.99
N TYR A 70 7.04 -1.65 5.67
CA TYR A 70 6.06 -2.22 4.76
C TYR A 70 6.73 -3.14 3.76
N GLN A 71 6.08 -4.24 3.46
CA GLN A 71 6.59 -5.21 2.50
C GLN A 71 5.45 -6.02 1.90
N LEU A 72 5.54 -6.33 0.61
CA LEU A 72 4.58 -7.20 -0.04
C LEU A 72 4.70 -8.61 0.56
N LYS A 73 3.56 -9.23 0.90
CA LYS A 73 3.55 -10.62 1.37
C LYS A 73 3.80 -11.52 0.16
N LEU A 74 4.86 -12.31 0.24
CA LEU A 74 5.19 -13.27 -0.80
C LEU A 74 4.65 -14.64 -0.42
N PRO A 75 4.26 -15.46 -1.40
CA PRO A 75 3.91 -16.85 -1.15
C PRO A 75 5.12 -17.58 -0.56
N ALA A 76 4.84 -18.45 0.38
CA ALA A 76 5.90 -19.25 0.99
C ALA A 76 6.53 -20.21 -0.02
#